data_673b36b20022be803d22377d35472c5d
#
_entry.id   673b36b20022be803d22377d35472c5d
#
_cell.length_a   1.000
_cell.length_b   1.000
_cell.length_c   1.000
_cell.angle_alpha   90.00
_cell.angle_beta   90.00
_cell.angle_gamma   90.00
#
_symmetry.space_group_name_H-M   'P 1'
#
loop_
_entity.id
_entity.type
_entity.pdbx_description
1 polymer ?
#
loop_
_entity_poly.entity_id
_entity_poly.type
_entity_poly.pdbx_seq_one_letter_code
_entity_poly.pdbx_strand_id
1 'polypeptide(L)'
;DDWTFYVDDVNQKANITEPQVKSPKPNVHPDNAISLFSDHFTNITLSEVNPGWGQTTKVETVKLDGDSMWKLTDLNYSGLVTNYDPGTDVSGMEYVHFDYWTIDASKLGLKLVNTTGPSGAEKESLVFTDGITKGQWVSVDIPLSQYTTVMTAITQLVWDGVAGTIWIDNLFFYKSPGSEPTTAAPAPTTAVDNVIASIYSDSYSDKAVALSEVNPGWGQTTVLEEVTIDGNKAWKYTSLDFSGIVTNYDPGTDLSAATTVHFDYWTPNASKLGLKLVNTTGPVDGEKESIVFTENLVKGGWVSVDISLSDYTTVMSAITQILWDTGGNPATVYIDNLYFYEDTPDTGAPVPTTAVDNVVASIYSDSYADKAVALSEVNPGWGQTTVLEEVTIDGNKAWKYTSLDFSGIVTNYDPGTDLSAATTVHFDYWTPNASKLGLKLVNTTGPVDGEKESIVFTENLVKGGWVSVDISLSDYTTVMSAITQILWDT
;
A
#
# COMPACT_ATOMS: atom_id res chain seq x y z
N ASP A 1 -3.32 -60.24 21.35
CA ASP A 1 -3.22 -59.66 20.00
C ASP A 1 -2.64 -58.24 20.10
N ASP A 2 -1.34 -58.11 19.80
CA ASP A 2 -0.66 -56.78 19.76
C ASP A 2 -0.95 -56.11 18.42
N TRP A 3 -1.71 -55.05 18.46
CA TRP A 3 -1.96 -54.19 17.31
C TRP A 3 -1.03 -53.00 17.33
N THR A 4 -0.18 -52.81 16.31
CA THR A 4 0.69 -51.66 16.14
C THR A 4 0.14 -50.81 15.00
N PHE A 5 -0.13 -49.52 15.29
CA PHE A 5 -0.55 -48.52 14.28
C PHE A 5 0.51 -47.46 14.13
N TYR A 6 0.77 -47.10 12.88
CA TYR A 6 1.48 -45.89 12.53
C TYR A 6 0.46 -44.92 11.94
N VAL A 7 0.34 -43.72 12.52
CA VAL A 7 -0.59 -42.68 12.07
C VAL A 7 0.27 -41.46 11.77
N ASP A 8 0.17 -40.97 10.55
CA ASP A 8 0.80 -39.72 10.08
C ASP A 8 -0.28 -38.80 9.52
N ASP A 9 -0.06 -37.47 9.60
CA ASP A 9 -0.91 -36.42 9.03
C ASP A 9 -2.40 -36.46 9.34
N VAL A 10 -2.77 -36.58 10.61
CA VAL A 10 -4.17 -36.38 11.05
C VAL A 10 -4.49 -34.87 11.04
N ASN A 11 -4.93 -34.37 9.89
CA ASN A 11 -5.33 -32.96 9.71
C ASN A 11 -6.87 -32.84 9.69
N GLN A 12 -7.43 -32.02 10.57
CA GLN A 12 -8.81 -31.54 10.43
C GLN A 12 -8.79 -30.40 9.38
N LYS A 13 -9.35 -30.65 8.20
CA LYS A 13 -9.61 -29.57 7.23
C LYS A 13 -10.80 -28.75 7.70
N ALA A 14 -10.63 -27.44 7.84
CA ALA A 14 -11.75 -26.52 7.99
C ALA A 14 -12.71 -26.68 6.81
N ASN A 15 -14.01 -26.70 7.07
CA ASN A 15 -15.01 -26.71 6.01
C ASN A 15 -15.13 -25.28 5.47
N ILE A 16 -14.24 -24.91 4.54
CA ILE A 16 -14.21 -23.58 3.91
C ILE A 16 -15.36 -23.51 2.90
N THR A 17 -16.34 -22.68 3.17
CA THR A 17 -17.54 -22.48 2.34
C THR A 17 -17.56 -21.12 1.63
N GLU A 18 -16.60 -20.24 1.90
CA GLU A 18 -16.48 -18.89 1.36
C GLU A 18 -15.01 -18.45 1.32
N PRO A 19 -14.64 -17.43 0.53
CA PRO A 19 -13.28 -16.91 0.48
C PRO A 19 -12.78 -16.47 1.87
N GLN A 20 -11.54 -16.84 2.20
CA GLN A 20 -10.86 -16.45 3.45
C GLN A 20 -9.77 -15.37 3.22
N VAL A 21 -9.48 -15.07 1.97
CA VAL A 21 -8.53 -14.05 1.52
C VAL A 21 -9.16 -13.26 0.38
N LYS A 22 -8.73 -12.02 0.20
CA LYS A 22 -9.13 -11.16 -0.91
C LYS A 22 -8.82 -11.80 -2.27
N SER A 23 -9.48 -11.33 -3.32
CA SER A 23 -9.11 -11.62 -4.70
C SER A 23 -7.70 -11.09 -5.03
N PRO A 24 -7.02 -11.63 -6.04
CA PRO A 24 -5.74 -11.12 -6.50
C PRO A 24 -5.85 -9.65 -6.94
N LYS A 25 -4.86 -8.84 -6.58
CA LYS A 25 -4.81 -7.45 -7.05
C LYS A 25 -4.52 -7.44 -8.57
N PRO A 26 -5.31 -6.72 -9.39
CA PRO A 26 -5.03 -6.56 -10.81
C PRO A 26 -3.66 -5.91 -11.07
N ASN A 27 -2.98 -6.35 -12.11
CA ASN A 27 -1.69 -5.83 -12.53
C ASN A 27 -1.73 -5.06 -13.87
N VAL A 28 -2.90 -4.56 -14.22
CA VAL A 28 -3.16 -3.72 -15.40
C VAL A 28 -3.22 -2.27 -14.96
N HIS A 29 -2.59 -1.36 -15.72
CA HIS A 29 -2.70 0.08 -15.42
C HIS A 29 -4.13 0.58 -15.73
N PRO A 30 -4.70 1.49 -14.91
CA PRO A 30 -6.06 2.01 -15.11
C PRO A 30 -6.32 2.57 -16.53
N ASP A 31 -5.35 3.21 -17.18
CA ASP A 31 -5.45 3.74 -18.54
C ASP A 31 -5.64 2.66 -19.62
N ASN A 32 -5.37 1.41 -19.28
CA ASN A 32 -5.56 0.26 -20.15
C ASN A 32 -6.80 -0.56 -19.79
N ALA A 33 -7.65 -0.07 -18.88
CA ALA A 33 -8.82 -0.77 -18.37
C ALA A 33 -10.11 0.05 -18.47
N ILE A 34 -11.24 -0.63 -18.67
CA ILE A 34 -12.60 -0.12 -18.45
C ILE A 34 -13.21 -1.03 -17.39
N SER A 35 -13.32 -0.54 -16.16
CA SER A 35 -13.76 -1.34 -15.02
C SER A 35 -15.26 -1.23 -14.79
N LEU A 36 -15.89 -2.39 -14.54
CA LEU A 36 -17.30 -2.49 -14.17
C LEU A 36 -17.45 -2.72 -12.66
N PHE A 37 -16.53 -3.50 -12.08
CA PHE A 37 -16.55 -3.80 -10.66
C PHE A 37 -15.16 -4.23 -10.17
N SER A 38 -14.53 -3.38 -9.41
CA SER A 38 -13.25 -3.61 -8.72
C SER A 38 -12.99 -2.47 -7.75
N ASP A 39 -12.42 -2.75 -6.60
CA ASP A 39 -11.96 -1.72 -5.66
C ASP A 39 -10.60 -1.10 -6.07
N HIS A 40 -9.95 -1.66 -7.10
CA HIS A 40 -8.65 -1.18 -7.62
C HIS A 40 -8.76 -0.16 -8.77
N PHE A 41 -9.95 0.04 -9.33
CA PHE A 41 -10.18 0.95 -10.45
C PHE A 41 -11.35 1.89 -10.19
N THR A 42 -11.41 2.98 -10.94
CA THR A 42 -12.63 3.77 -11.03
C THR A 42 -13.63 3.01 -11.94
N ASN A 43 -14.70 2.52 -11.36
CA ASN A 43 -15.73 1.76 -12.08
C ASN A 43 -16.62 2.68 -12.92
N ILE A 44 -17.05 2.22 -14.10
CA ILE A 44 -18.18 2.87 -14.79
C ILE A 44 -19.46 2.69 -13.96
N THR A 45 -20.41 3.60 -14.13
CA THR A 45 -21.72 3.46 -13.49
C THR A 45 -22.53 2.38 -14.20
N LEU A 46 -22.92 1.34 -13.48
CA LEU A 46 -23.87 0.34 -13.96
C LEU A 46 -25.30 0.84 -13.75
N SER A 47 -26.15 0.73 -14.78
CA SER A 47 -27.56 1.08 -14.67
C SER A 47 -28.32 0.11 -13.78
N GLU A 48 -28.04 -1.18 -13.90
CA GLU A 48 -28.66 -2.23 -13.07
C GLU A 48 -27.71 -3.39 -12.82
N VAL A 49 -27.81 -3.97 -11.63
CA VAL A 49 -27.14 -5.22 -11.25
C VAL A 49 -28.23 -6.24 -10.91
N ASN A 50 -28.16 -7.40 -11.53
CA ASN A 50 -29.13 -8.49 -11.38
C ASN A 50 -30.60 -8.06 -11.59
N PRO A 51 -30.92 -7.38 -12.72
CA PRO A 51 -32.30 -6.97 -13.01
C PRO A 51 -33.23 -8.19 -13.05
N GLY A 52 -34.52 -7.97 -12.73
CA GLY A 52 -35.54 -9.02 -12.60
C GLY A 52 -35.96 -9.65 -13.92
N TRP A 53 -35.10 -10.38 -14.61
CA TRP A 53 -35.38 -11.05 -15.90
C TRP A 53 -35.94 -12.47 -15.76
N GLY A 54 -36.30 -12.86 -14.52
CA GLY A 54 -36.87 -14.19 -14.22
C GLY A 54 -35.83 -15.23 -13.78
N GLN A 55 -34.62 -14.83 -13.49
CA GLN A 55 -33.55 -15.68 -12.95
C GLN A 55 -33.84 -16.11 -11.50
N THR A 56 -33.23 -17.23 -11.10
CA THR A 56 -33.19 -17.65 -9.70
C THR A 56 -32.03 -17.06 -8.91
N THR A 57 -31.01 -16.58 -9.62
CA THR A 57 -29.79 -16.04 -9.05
C THR A 57 -30.07 -14.83 -8.17
N LYS A 58 -29.49 -14.84 -6.97
CA LYS A 58 -29.44 -13.72 -6.04
C LYS A 58 -28.03 -13.17 -6.04
N VAL A 59 -27.90 -11.85 -6.00
CA VAL A 59 -26.61 -11.15 -5.93
C VAL A 59 -26.56 -10.29 -4.68
N GLU A 60 -25.51 -10.45 -3.91
CA GLU A 60 -25.19 -9.65 -2.72
C GLU A 60 -23.78 -9.08 -2.88
N THR A 61 -23.57 -7.82 -2.48
CA THR A 61 -22.23 -7.28 -2.31
C THR A 61 -21.77 -7.59 -0.89
N VAL A 62 -20.68 -8.33 -0.78
CA VAL A 62 -20.05 -8.69 0.49
C VAL A 62 -18.64 -8.08 0.56
N LYS A 63 -18.10 -7.93 1.77
CA LYS A 63 -16.74 -7.38 1.97
C LYS A 63 -15.87 -8.33 2.78
N LEU A 64 -14.61 -8.41 2.38
CA LEU A 64 -13.56 -9.11 3.12
C LEU A 64 -12.36 -8.17 3.26
N ASP A 65 -12.01 -7.80 4.48
CA ASP A 65 -10.92 -6.86 4.80
C ASP A 65 -10.97 -5.54 3.98
N GLY A 66 -12.19 -5.01 3.80
CA GLY A 66 -12.45 -3.79 3.08
C GLY A 66 -12.62 -3.94 1.56
N ASP A 67 -12.28 -5.09 0.99
CA ASP A 67 -12.42 -5.41 -0.43
C ASP A 67 -13.83 -5.92 -0.74
N SER A 68 -14.45 -5.40 -1.80
CA SER A 68 -15.84 -5.69 -2.16
C SER A 68 -15.90 -6.77 -3.24
N MET A 69 -16.81 -7.73 -3.07
CA MET A 69 -17.05 -8.77 -4.07
C MET A 69 -18.54 -9.06 -4.21
N TRP A 70 -18.99 -9.53 -5.37
CA TRP A 70 -20.35 -10.02 -5.56
C TRP A 70 -20.43 -11.50 -5.22
N LYS A 71 -21.38 -11.85 -4.35
CA LYS A 71 -21.76 -13.24 -4.07
C LYS A 71 -23.04 -13.56 -4.84
N LEU A 72 -22.93 -14.48 -5.80
CA LEU A 72 -24.03 -15.00 -6.61
C LEU A 72 -24.44 -16.35 -6.04
N THR A 73 -25.69 -16.49 -5.56
CA THR A 73 -26.26 -17.75 -5.07
C THR A 73 -27.35 -18.24 -6.01
N ASP A 74 -27.57 -19.56 -6.05
CA ASP A 74 -28.52 -20.22 -6.93
C ASP A 74 -28.32 -19.84 -8.42
N LEU A 75 -27.05 -19.78 -8.83
CA LEU A 75 -26.67 -19.28 -10.16
C LEU A 75 -27.32 -20.10 -11.29
N ASN A 76 -28.21 -19.46 -12.04
CA ASN A 76 -28.61 -19.89 -13.37
C ASN A 76 -28.16 -18.86 -14.44
N TYR A 77 -28.52 -17.60 -14.27
CA TYR A 77 -27.94 -16.46 -14.96
C TYR A 77 -28.13 -15.20 -14.12
N SER A 78 -27.28 -14.18 -14.36
CA SER A 78 -27.38 -12.87 -13.71
C SER A 78 -26.90 -11.78 -14.65
N GLY A 79 -27.70 -10.73 -14.85
CA GLY A 79 -27.40 -9.62 -15.74
C GLY A 79 -26.72 -8.45 -15.04
N LEU A 80 -25.88 -7.77 -15.78
CA LEU A 80 -25.35 -6.45 -15.48
C LEU A 80 -25.70 -5.55 -16.65
N VAL A 81 -26.28 -4.39 -16.39
CA VAL A 81 -26.59 -3.40 -17.41
C VAL A 81 -25.61 -2.26 -17.29
N THR A 82 -24.76 -2.09 -18.31
CA THR A 82 -23.82 -0.97 -18.35
C THR A 82 -24.59 0.32 -18.64
N ASN A 83 -25.26 0.34 -19.78
CA ASN A 83 -26.10 1.45 -20.26
C ASN A 83 -26.92 0.91 -21.42
N TYR A 84 -28.23 1.15 -21.46
CA TYR A 84 -29.10 0.67 -22.54
C TYR A 84 -28.87 1.40 -23.87
N ASP A 85 -28.45 2.66 -23.82
CA ASP A 85 -28.18 3.49 -25.00
C ASP A 85 -27.24 4.64 -24.56
N PRO A 86 -26.04 4.80 -25.13
CA PRO A 86 -25.50 4.12 -26.32
C PRO A 86 -24.76 2.78 -26.03
N GLY A 87 -24.71 2.30 -24.78
CA GLY A 87 -23.86 1.19 -24.37
C GLY A 87 -22.43 1.66 -24.11
N THR A 88 -21.58 0.73 -23.68
CA THR A 88 -20.15 0.98 -23.42
C THR A 88 -19.31 0.49 -24.61
N ASP A 89 -18.52 1.38 -25.20
CA ASP A 89 -17.58 1.02 -26.27
C ASP A 89 -16.34 0.36 -25.66
N VAL A 90 -16.16 -0.92 -25.92
CA VAL A 90 -14.98 -1.71 -25.53
C VAL A 90 -14.21 -2.22 -26.76
N SER A 91 -14.44 -1.64 -27.94
CA SER A 91 -13.79 -2.06 -29.19
C SER A 91 -12.27 -1.84 -29.21
N GLY A 92 -11.76 -0.94 -28.35
CA GLY A 92 -10.33 -0.73 -28.13
C GLY A 92 -9.68 -1.68 -27.11
N MET A 93 -10.46 -2.59 -26.51
CA MET A 93 -9.97 -3.58 -25.53
C MET A 93 -9.70 -4.92 -26.21
N GLU A 94 -8.89 -5.77 -25.57
CA GLU A 94 -8.49 -7.06 -26.09
C GLU A 94 -9.06 -8.22 -25.27
N TYR A 95 -9.29 -7.99 -23.98
CA TYR A 95 -9.72 -8.99 -23.02
C TYR A 95 -10.85 -8.47 -22.13
N VAL A 96 -11.67 -9.40 -21.61
CA VAL A 96 -12.45 -9.20 -20.40
C VAL A 96 -11.85 -10.07 -19.29
N HIS A 97 -11.62 -9.46 -18.14
CA HIS A 97 -11.07 -10.08 -16.94
C HIS A 97 -12.12 -10.16 -15.84
N PHE A 98 -12.06 -11.24 -15.05
CA PHE A 98 -12.72 -11.34 -13.76
C PHE A 98 -12.02 -12.38 -12.87
N ASP A 99 -12.12 -12.19 -11.58
CA ASP A 99 -11.74 -13.20 -10.59
C ASP A 99 -12.99 -13.91 -10.08
N TYR A 100 -12.91 -15.24 -9.91
CA TYR A 100 -13.97 -16.00 -9.26
C TYR A 100 -13.44 -16.89 -8.16
N TRP A 101 -14.31 -17.17 -7.18
CA TRP A 101 -14.12 -18.18 -6.16
C TRP A 101 -15.41 -19.01 -6.02
N THR A 102 -15.30 -20.35 -5.87
CA THR A 102 -16.43 -21.24 -5.65
C THR A 102 -16.00 -22.55 -5.00
N ILE A 103 -16.94 -23.24 -4.33
CA ILE A 103 -16.75 -24.63 -3.85
C ILE A 103 -17.67 -25.63 -4.55
N ASP A 104 -18.77 -25.21 -5.14
CA ASP A 104 -19.84 -26.09 -5.61
C ASP A 104 -20.22 -25.87 -7.09
N ALA A 105 -20.01 -24.70 -7.66
CA ALA A 105 -20.30 -24.46 -9.07
C ALA A 105 -19.52 -25.40 -9.99
N SER A 106 -20.14 -25.77 -11.11
CA SER A 106 -19.53 -26.67 -12.10
C SER A 106 -19.34 -26.01 -13.47
N LYS A 107 -19.88 -24.82 -13.68
CA LYS A 107 -19.82 -24.09 -14.93
C LYS A 107 -19.99 -22.60 -14.68
N LEU A 108 -19.20 -21.78 -15.36
CA LEU A 108 -19.31 -20.33 -15.39
C LEU A 108 -19.03 -19.83 -16.80
N GLY A 109 -19.89 -18.96 -17.31
CA GLY A 109 -19.69 -18.26 -18.58
C GLY A 109 -20.07 -16.80 -18.45
N LEU A 110 -19.52 -16.00 -19.35
CA LEU A 110 -19.84 -14.60 -19.47
C LEU A 110 -20.37 -14.32 -20.89
N LYS A 111 -21.57 -13.81 -20.96
CA LYS A 111 -22.19 -13.36 -22.22
C LYS A 111 -22.03 -11.84 -22.34
N LEU A 112 -21.61 -11.39 -23.50
CA LEU A 112 -21.62 -9.99 -23.89
C LEU A 112 -22.79 -9.71 -24.80
N VAL A 113 -23.50 -8.59 -24.59
CA VAL A 113 -24.70 -8.22 -25.30
C VAL A 113 -24.62 -6.77 -25.80
N ASN A 114 -24.90 -6.58 -27.07
CA ASN A 114 -25.10 -5.27 -27.71
C ASN A 114 -26.53 -5.19 -28.23
N THR A 115 -27.46 -4.61 -27.46
CA THR A 115 -28.87 -4.50 -27.84
C THR A 115 -29.12 -3.51 -28.97
N THR A 116 -28.17 -2.61 -29.24
CA THR A 116 -28.22 -1.59 -30.30
C THR A 116 -27.57 -2.07 -31.61
N GLY A 117 -26.87 -3.19 -31.55
CA GLY A 117 -26.14 -3.76 -32.68
C GLY A 117 -26.99 -4.51 -33.66
N PRO A 118 -26.34 -5.11 -34.67
CA PRO A 118 -26.98 -5.96 -35.64
C PRO A 118 -27.68 -7.16 -34.99
N SER A 119 -28.43 -7.94 -35.77
CA SER A 119 -29.14 -9.12 -35.26
C SER A 119 -28.27 -10.36 -35.20
N GLY A 120 -28.72 -11.38 -34.46
CA GLY A 120 -28.07 -12.70 -34.40
C GLY A 120 -26.82 -12.75 -33.53
N ALA A 121 -25.80 -13.48 -33.95
CA ALA A 121 -24.57 -13.70 -33.18
C ALA A 121 -23.72 -12.44 -32.94
N GLU A 122 -23.90 -11.42 -33.79
CA GLU A 122 -23.26 -10.11 -33.60
C GLU A 122 -23.92 -9.26 -32.51
N LYS A 123 -25.15 -9.65 -32.11
CA LYS A 123 -25.87 -9.00 -31.02
C LYS A 123 -25.44 -9.52 -29.66
N GLU A 124 -25.25 -10.83 -29.55
CA GLU A 124 -24.86 -11.46 -28.31
C GLU A 124 -24.05 -12.74 -28.53
N SER A 125 -23.09 -12.99 -27.67
CA SER A 125 -22.34 -14.25 -27.65
C SER A 125 -21.88 -14.57 -26.22
N LEU A 126 -21.73 -15.86 -25.94
CA LEU A 126 -21.41 -16.41 -24.65
C LEU A 126 -20.14 -17.23 -24.75
N VAL A 127 -19.20 -16.99 -23.84
CA VAL A 127 -17.98 -17.78 -23.69
C VAL A 127 -17.97 -18.38 -22.29
N PHE A 128 -17.66 -19.67 -22.19
CA PHE A 128 -17.49 -20.37 -20.91
C PHE A 128 -16.01 -20.45 -20.54
N THR A 129 -15.73 -20.42 -19.25
CA THR A 129 -14.39 -20.69 -18.71
C THR A 129 -14.02 -22.16 -18.95
N ASP A 130 -12.74 -22.44 -19.21
CA ASP A 130 -12.20 -23.78 -19.39
C ASP A 130 -12.08 -24.51 -18.05
N GLY A 131 -13.19 -25.14 -17.60
CA GLY A 131 -13.26 -25.82 -16.31
C GLY A 131 -13.52 -24.87 -15.13
N ILE A 132 -13.75 -25.45 -13.96
CA ILE A 132 -13.93 -24.71 -12.70
C ILE A 132 -12.99 -25.28 -11.64
N THR A 133 -12.09 -24.43 -11.15
CA THR A 133 -11.28 -24.73 -9.97
C THR A 133 -12.01 -24.26 -8.72
N LYS A 134 -11.98 -25.09 -7.66
CA LYS A 134 -12.76 -24.88 -6.43
C LYS A 134 -11.86 -24.60 -5.25
N GLY A 135 -12.37 -23.79 -4.30
CA GLY A 135 -11.73 -23.54 -3.01
C GLY A 135 -10.58 -22.56 -3.02
N GLN A 136 -10.39 -21.84 -4.13
CA GLN A 136 -9.40 -20.79 -4.28
C GLN A 136 -9.87 -19.74 -5.27
N TRP A 137 -9.31 -18.53 -5.21
CA TRP A 137 -9.49 -17.52 -6.25
C TRP A 137 -8.84 -17.95 -7.55
N VAL A 138 -9.50 -17.68 -8.64
CA VAL A 138 -9.04 -17.94 -10.02
C VAL A 138 -9.26 -16.69 -10.84
N SER A 139 -8.18 -16.17 -11.42
CA SER A 139 -8.22 -15.08 -12.39
C SER A 139 -8.47 -15.64 -13.79
N VAL A 140 -9.41 -15.03 -14.50
CA VAL A 140 -9.83 -15.45 -15.85
C VAL A 140 -9.70 -14.29 -16.80
N ASP A 141 -8.94 -14.51 -17.89
CA ASP A 141 -8.83 -13.58 -19.02
C ASP A 141 -9.47 -14.22 -20.25
N ILE A 142 -10.56 -13.65 -20.74
CA ILE A 142 -11.21 -14.11 -21.98
C ILE A 142 -10.86 -13.13 -23.10
N PRO A 143 -10.14 -13.56 -24.16
CA PRO A 143 -9.91 -12.71 -25.31
C PRO A 143 -11.24 -12.30 -25.96
N LEU A 144 -11.42 -11.00 -26.23
CA LEU A 144 -12.63 -10.49 -26.88
C LEU A 144 -12.82 -11.05 -28.30
N SER A 145 -11.75 -11.53 -28.93
CA SER A 145 -11.80 -12.26 -30.21
C SER A 145 -12.56 -13.58 -30.16
N GLN A 146 -12.83 -14.13 -28.97
CA GLN A 146 -13.70 -15.32 -28.81
C GLN A 146 -15.19 -14.99 -28.88
N TYR A 147 -15.53 -13.71 -28.76
CA TYR A 147 -16.89 -13.23 -28.85
C TYR A 147 -17.21 -12.79 -30.30
N THR A 148 -18.41 -13.06 -30.72
CA THR A 148 -18.94 -12.55 -32.01
C THR A 148 -19.74 -11.26 -31.85
N THR A 149 -20.02 -10.86 -30.61
CA THR A 149 -20.73 -9.61 -30.28
C THR A 149 -19.97 -8.39 -30.79
N VAL A 150 -20.66 -7.43 -31.37
CA VAL A 150 -20.05 -6.15 -31.77
C VAL A 150 -19.72 -5.31 -30.53
N MET A 151 -18.44 -5.01 -30.35
CA MET A 151 -17.86 -4.44 -29.10
C MET A 151 -18.05 -2.91 -28.97
N THR A 152 -18.59 -2.23 -30.00
CA THR A 152 -18.71 -0.76 -29.96
C THR A 152 -19.78 -0.23 -29.01
N ALA A 153 -20.67 -1.11 -28.52
CA ALA A 153 -21.76 -0.70 -27.63
C ALA A 153 -22.24 -1.88 -26.76
N ILE A 154 -21.42 -2.35 -25.85
CA ILE A 154 -21.84 -3.37 -24.88
C ILE A 154 -22.84 -2.75 -23.91
N THR A 155 -24.09 -3.22 -23.99
CA THR A 155 -25.20 -2.74 -23.16
C THR A 155 -25.42 -3.62 -21.92
N GLN A 156 -25.09 -4.91 -22.02
CA GLN A 156 -25.30 -5.87 -20.97
C GLN A 156 -24.16 -6.91 -20.94
N LEU A 157 -23.84 -7.36 -19.72
CA LEU A 157 -23.08 -8.58 -19.48
C LEU A 157 -24.00 -9.55 -18.74
N VAL A 158 -23.90 -10.84 -19.03
CA VAL A 158 -24.74 -11.85 -18.35
C VAL A 158 -23.86 -13.02 -17.92
N TRP A 159 -23.78 -13.21 -16.62
CA TRP A 159 -23.24 -14.46 -16.05
C TRP A 159 -24.18 -15.61 -16.37
N ASP A 160 -23.65 -16.72 -16.82
CA ASP A 160 -24.36 -17.97 -17.09
C ASP A 160 -23.66 -19.11 -16.35
N GLY A 161 -24.43 -19.97 -15.69
CA GLY A 161 -23.83 -21.04 -14.91
C GLY A 161 -24.82 -22.13 -14.54
N VAL A 162 -24.35 -23.10 -13.78
CA VAL A 162 -25.18 -24.21 -13.28
C VAL A 162 -25.08 -24.21 -11.75
N ALA A 163 -26.25 -24.24 -11.13
CA ALA A 163 -26.52 -24.20 -9.70
C ALA A 163 -25.31 -24.27 -8.78
N GLY A 164 -25.08 -23.22 -8.00
CA GLY A 164 -23.96 -23.10 -7.08
C GLY A 164 -23.84 -21.68 -6.57
N THR A 165 -22.86 -21.48 -5.69
CA THR A 165 -22.47 -20.17 -5.16
C THR A 165 -21.12 -19.78 -5.73
N ILE A 166 -21.06 -18.58 -6.33
CA ILE A 166 -19.84 -18.01 -6.89
C ILE A 166 -19.62 -16.61 -6.32
N TRP A 167 -18.42 -16.32 -5.90
CA TRP A 167 -17.96 -14.95 -5.62
C TRP A 167 -17.25 -14.43 -6.87
N ILE A 168 -17.55 -13.21 -7.27
CA ILE A 168 -16.98 -12.53 -8.44
C ILE A 168 -16.37 -11.23 -7.96
N ASP A 169 -15.17 -10.93 -8.45
CA ASP A 169 -14.48 -9.69 -8.24
C ASP A 169 -13.67 -9.29 -9.48
N ASN A 170 -13.13 -8.07 -9.50
CA ASN A 170 -12.24 -7.55 -10.54
C ASN A 170 -12.77 -7.74 -11.95
N LEU A 171 -14.04 -7.37 -12.20
CA LEU A 171 -14.62 -7.41 -13.53
C LEU A 171 -14.27 -6.14 -14.32
N PHE A 172 -13.44 -6.28 -15.34
CA PHE A 172 -13.03 -5.18 -16.21
C PHE A 172 -12.65 -5.65 -17.61
N PHE A 173 -12.75 -4.76 -18.59
CA PHE A 173 -12.16 -4.94 -19.92
C PHE A 173 -10.78 -4.31 -19.94
N TYR A 174 -9.83 -4.91 -20.66
CA TYR A 174 -8.49 -4.32 -20.76
C TYR A 174 -7.83 -4.64 -22.12
N LYS A 175 -6.81 -3.82 -22.42
CA LYS A 175 -5.87 -4.05 -23.53
C LYS A 175 -4.48 -4.35 -22.98
N SER A 176 -3.72 -5.14 -23.73
CA SER A 176 -2.32 -5.41 -23.43
C SER A 176 -1.51 -4.12 -23.36
N PRO A 177 -0.52 -4.04 -22.49
CA PRO A 177 0.38 -2.90 -22.47
C PRO A 177 1.13 -2.77 -23.81
N GLY A 178 1.39 -1.54 -24.24
CA GLY A 178 2.32 -1.27 -25.33
C GLY A 178 3.71 -1.83 -25.03
N SER A 179 4.60 -1.83 -26.03
CA SER A 179 6.01 -2.23 -25.84
C SER A 179 6.87 -1.16 -25.16
N GLU A 180 6.38 0.09 -25.14
CA GLU A 180 7.09 1.26 -24.60
C GLU A 180 6.09 2.32 -24.11
N PRO A 181 6.48 3.18 -23.14
CA PRO A 181 5.66 4.29 -22.68
C PRO A 181 5.48 5.36 -23.78
N THR A 182 4.29 5.95 -23.85
CA THR A 182 3.96 7.03 -24.79
C THR A 182 3.86 8.39 -24.11
N THR A 183 3.86 8.43 -22.80
CA THR A 183 3.84 9.65 -21.96
C THR A 183 5.06 9.67 -21.05
N ALA A 184 5.50 10.84 -20.65
CA ALA A 184 6.54 11.01 -19.64
C ALA A 184 6.15 10.40 -18.30
N ALA A 185 7.15 10.09 -17.45
CA ALA A 185 6.92 9.79 -16.04
C ALA A 185 6.23 10.98 -15.34
N PRO A 186 5.44 10.74 -14.30
CA PRO A 186 4.85 11.80 -13.50
C PRO A 186 5.93 12.77 -12.96
N ALA A 187 5.61 14.06 -12.93
CA ALA A 187 6.51 15.00 -12.25
C ALA A 187 6.48 14.73 -10.73
N PRO A 188 7.64 14.58 -10.07
CA PRO A 188 7.66 14.35 -8.63
C PRO A 188 7.05 15.53 -7.86
N THR A 189 6.38 15.22 -6.76
CA THR A 189 5.73 16.21 -5.88
C THR A 189 6.52 16.52 -4.61
N THR A 190 7.56 15.74 -4.29
CA THR A 190 8.40 15.96 -3.11
C THR A 190 9.08 17.32 -3.16
N ALA A 191 9.00 18.12 -2.11
CA ALA A 191 9.67 19.41 -2.02
C ALA A 191 11.20 19.24 -2.14
N VAL A 192 11.86 20.10 -2.91
CA VAL A 192 13.32 20.01 -3.14
C VAL A 192 14.13 20.00 -1.84
N ASP A 193 13.68 20.74 -0.82
CA ASP A 193 14.35 20.80 0.48
C ASP A 193 14.34 19.47 1.22
N ASN A 194 13.32 18.63 0.98
CA ASN A 194 13.21 17.29 1.56
C ASN A 194 14.04 16.25 0.82
N VAL A 195 14.48 16.53 -0.41
CA VAL A 195 15.33 15.60 -1.17
C VAL A 195 16.76 15.64 -0.64
N ILE A 196 17.22 14.48 -0.19
CA ILE A 196 18.59 14.28 0.34
C ILE A 196 19.57 14.01 -0.80
N ALA A 197 19.19 13.13 -1.74
CA ALA A 197 20.04 12.76 -2.87
C ALA A 197 19.18 12.36 -4.09
N SER A 198 19.47 12.89 -5.26
CA SER A 198 18.89 12.47 -6.53
C SER A 198 19.89 11.63 -7.32
N ILE A 199 19.50 10.41 -7.67
CA ILE A 199 20.31 9.50 -8.49
C ILE A 199 20.01 9.73 -9.96
N TYR A 200 18.72 9.88 -10.30
CA TYR A 200 18.27 10.15 -11.65
C TYR A 200 16.89 10.82 -11.62
N SER A 201 16.86 12.12 -11.91
CA SER A 201 15.62 12.89 -12.07
C SER A 201 15.96 14.28 -12.66
N ASP A 202 15.21 14.69 -13.66
CA ASP A 202 15.34 16.05 -14.23
C ASP A 202 14.83 17.13 -13.24
N SER A 203 13.95 16.76 -12.31
CA SER A 203 13.34 17.69 -11.34
C SER A 203 14.26 18.06 -10.18
N TYR A 204 15.29 17.27 -9.88
CA TYR A 204 16.15 17.44 -8.70
C TYR A 204 17.63 17.55 -9.06
N SER A 205 17.95 18.29 -10.11
CA SER A 205 19.32 18.48 -10.58
C SER A 205 20.26 19.09 -9.53
N ASP A 206 19.74 19.93 -8.64
CA ASP A 206 20.52 20.57 -7.56
C ASP A 206 20.88 19.59 -6.42
N LYS A 207 20.23 18.44 -6.37
CA LYS A 207 20.47 17.36 -5.40
C LYS A 207 21.16 16.15 -6.04
N ALA A 208 21.59 16.27 -7.31
CA ALA A 208 22.16 15.17 -8.07
C ALA A 208 23.46 14.64 -7.44
N VAL A 209 23.52 13.33 -7.28
CA VAL A 209 24.74 12.60 -6.89
C VAL A 209 25.59 12.36 -8.12
N ALA A 210 26.89 12.63 -8.02
CA ALA A 210 27.83 12.28 -9.07
C ALA A 210 27.98 10.74 -9.13
N LEU A 211 27.56 10.13 -10.22
CA LEU A 211 27.66 8.68 -10.42
C LEU A 211 29.02 8.33 -11.02
N SER A 212 29.71 7.33 -10.46
CA SER A 212 30.98 6.85 -11.00
C SER A 212 30.76 5.94 -12.22
N GLU A 213 29.77 5.05 -12.17
CA GLU A 213 29.42 4.16 -13.27
C GLU A 213 27.92 3.85 -13.24
N VAL A 214 27.32 3.63 -14.40
CA VAL A 214 25.95 3.16 -14.57
C VAL A 214 25.95 1.96 -15.48
N ASN A 215 25.30 0.89 -15.04
CA ASN A 215 25.29 -0.42 -15.69
C ASN A 215 26.71 -0.98 -15.98
N PRO A 216 27.63 -1.00 -14.99
CA PRO A 216 28.96 -1.56 -15.18
C PRO A 216 28.89 -3.03 -15.60
N GLY A 217 29.88 -3.49 -16.37
CA GLY A 217 29.93 -4.84 -16.93
C GLY A 217 30.23 -5.94 -15.90
N TRP A 218 29.29 -6.25 -15.02
CA TRP A 218 29.43 -7.28 -13.99
C TRP A 218 28.97 -8.68 -14.43
N GLY A 219 28.73 -8.89 -15.72
CA GLY A 219 28.33 -10.15 -16.32
C GLY A 219 26.82 -10.28 -16.57
N GLN A 220 26.05 -9.23 -16.33
CA GLN A 220 24.62 -9.17 -16.61
C GLN A 220 24.32 -9.16 -18.13
N THR A 221 23.09 -9.55 -18.48
CA THR A 221 22.59 -9.46 -19.86
C THR A 221 21.88 -8.13 -20.14
N THR A 222 21.70 -7.32 -19.13
CA THR A 222 20.99 -6.03 -19.19
C THR A 222 21.67 -5.04 -20.13
N VAL A 223 20.87 -4.46 -21.02
CA VAL A 223 21.27 -3.31 -21.85
C VAL A 223 20.55 -2.06 -21.31
N LEU A 224 21.31 -1.00 -21.05
CA LEU A 224 20.78 0.28 -20.61
C LEU A 224 20.92 1.31 -21.73
N GLU A 225 19.85 2.06 -21.97
CA GLU A 225 19.78 3.22 -22.85
C GLU A 225 19.10 4.39 -22.12
N GLU A 226 19.58 5.63 -22.32
CA GLU A 226 18.81 6.81 -21.97
C GLU A 226 17.91 7.14 -23.16
N VAL A 227 16.60 7.23 -22.93
CA VAL A 227 15.58 7.51 -23.96
C VAL A 227 14.84 8.79 -23.60
N THR A 228 14.25 9.45 -24.62
CA THR A 228 13.39 10.62 -24.40
C THR A 228 11.95 10.25 -24.73
N ILE A 229 11.04 10.44 -23.79
CA ILE A 229 9.63 10.10 -23.89
C ILE A 229 8.84 11.37 -23.57
N ASP A 230 8.09 11.89 -24.56
CA ASP A 230 7.28 13.11 -24.42
C ASP A 230 8.08 14.29 -23.83
N GLY A 231 9.34 14.42 -24.25
CA GLY A 231 10.25 15.50 -23.83
C GLY A 231 10.99 15.27 -22.51
N ASN A 232 10.69 14.21 -21.77
CA ASN A 232 11.33 13.81 -20.52
C ASN A 232 12.29 12.63 -20.74
N LYS A 233 13.40 12.58 -20.00
CA LYS A 233 14.39 11.51 -20.08
C LYS A 233 14.04 10.39 -19.13
N ALA A 234 14.32 9.16 -19.55
CA ALA A 234 14.18 7.97 -18.72
C ALA A 234 15.28 6.95 -19.03
N TRP A 235 15.64 6.14 -18.07
CA TRP A 235 16.49 4.98 -18.30
C TRP A 235 15.64 3.79 -18.77
N LYS A 236 15.96 3.25 -19.94
CA LYS A 236 15.38 2.03 -20.49
C LYS A 236 16.34 0.87 -20.27
N TYR A 237 15.93 -0.08 -19.46
CA TYR A 237 16.61 -1.36 -19.27
C TYR A 237 15.92 -2.42 -20.13
N THR A 238 16.68 -3.03 -21.04
CA THR A 238 16.21 -4.17 -21.84
C THR A 238 16.88 -5.44 -21.34
N SER A 239 16.12 -6.54 -21.27
CA SER A 239 16.58 -7.82 -20.68
C SER A 239 17.18 -7.62 -19.28
N LEU A 240 16.54 -6.78 -18.46
CA LEU A 240 16.97 -6.53 -17.09
C LEU A 240 16.92 -7.84 -16.29
N ASP A 241 18.05 -8.41 -16.01
CA ASP A 241 18.27 -9.43 -14.99
C ASP A 241 18.75 -8.76 -13.70
N PHE A 242 19.84 -8.04 -13.75
CA PHE A 242 20.27 -7.05 -12.77
C PHE A 242 21.05 -5.92 -13.44
N SER A 243 21.14 -4.75 -12.76
CA SER A 243 21.93 -3.61 -13.21
C SER A 243 22.41 -2.78 -12.04
N GLY A 244 23.68 -2.41 -12.02
CA GLY A 244 24.27 -1.59 -10.98
C GLY A 244 24.35 -0.12 -11.33
N ILE A 245 24.25 0.70 -10.32
CA ILE A 245 24.57 2.12 -10.32
C ILE A 245 25.61 2.34 -9.22
N VAL A 246 26.81 2.79 -9.59
CA VAL A 246 27.88 3.09 -8.64
C VAL A 246 27.84 4.56 -8.32
N THR A 247 27.51 4.90 -7.08
CA THR A 247 27.50 6.28 -6.61
C THR A 247 28.94 6.74 -6.39
N ASN A 248 29.60 6.17 -5.41
CA ASN A 248 31.02 6.44 -5.10
C ASN A 248 31.52 5.30 -4.22
N TYR A 249 32.68 4.71 -4.54
CA TYR A 249 33.23 3.60 -3.75
C TYR A 249 33.82 4.03 -2.41
N ASP A 250 34.28 5.29 -2.31
CA ASP A 250 34.86 5.84 -1.08
C ASP A 250 34.72 7.36 -1.09
N PRO A 251 34.01 7.96 -0.14
CA PRO A 251 33.39 7.40 1.07
C PRO A 251 31.98 6.80 0.90
N GLY A 252 31.44 6.73 -0.30
CA GLY A 252 30.04 6.40 -0.54
C GLY A 252 29.14 7.63 -0.40
N THR A 253 27.85 7.47 -0.66
CA THR A 253 26.84 8.52 -0.49
C THR A 253 26.16 8.35 0.86
N ASP A 254 26.15 9.38 1.68
CA ASP A 254 25.46 9.38 2.97
C ASP A 254 23.95 9.62 2.74
N LEU A 255 23.14 8.61 3.04
CA LEU A 255 21.69 8.64 2.96
C LEU A 255 21.03 8.51 4.35
N SER A 256 21.79 8.68 5.43
CA SER A 256 21.28 8.50 6.80
C SER A 256 20.18 9.49 7.21
N ALA A 257 20.11 10.64 6.54
CA ALA A 257 19.02 11.61 6.72
C ALA A 257 17.75 11.29 5.92
N ALA A 258 17.83 10.38 4.95
CA ALA A 258 16.65 9.97 4.18
C ALA A 258 15.82 8.94 4.95
N THR A 259 14.51 8.98 4.77
CA THR A 259 13.57 7.99 5.30
C THR A 259 12.99 7.10 4.22
N THR A 260 13.01 7.58 2.97
CA THR A 260 12.32 6.96 1.85
C THR A 260 13.16 7.04 0.58
N VAL A 261 13.11 6.01 -0.26
CA VAL A 261 13.55 6.03 -1.65
C VAL A 261 12.35 6.01 -2.57
N HIS A 262 12.33 6.92 -3.52
CA HIS A 262 11.33 7.05 -4.58
C HIS A 262 11.89 6.66 -5.93
N PHE A 263 11.05 6.02 -6.75
CA PHE A 263 11.29 5.87 -8.19
C PHE A 263 9.98 5.68 -8.95
N ASP A 264 9.96 6.13 -10.20
CA ASP A 264 8.90 5.80 -11.14
C ASP A 264 9.37 4.67 -12.04
N TYR A 265 8.50 3.67 -12.25
CA TYR A 265 8.76 2.63 -13.24
C TYR A 265 7.61 2.54 -14.25
N TRP A 266 7.97 2.10 -15.45
CA TRP A 266 7.03 1.61 -16.46
C TRP A 266 7.55 0.27 -17.00
N THR A 267 6.67 -0.70 -17.18
CA THR A 267 7.06 -2.03 -17.73
C THR A 267 5.96 -2.64 -18.57
N PRO A 268 6.29 -3.34 -19.70
CA PRO A 268 5.31 -4.16 -20.41
C PRO A 268 5.19 -5.57 -19.83
N ASN A 269 6.21 -6.10 -19.14
CA ASN A 269 6.33 -7.52 -18.88
C ASN A 269 7.00 -7.94 -17.57
N ALA A 270 7.55 -7.02 -16.78
CA ALA A 270 8.12 -7.39 -15.49
C ALA A 270 7.02 -7.77 -14.49
N SER A 271 7.27 -8.78 -13.66
CA SER A 271 6.37 -9.20 -12.59
C SER A 271 6.79 -8.67 -11.23
N LYS A 272 8.09 -8.38 -11.06
CA LYS A 272 8.66 -7.77 -9.86
C LYS A 272 9.90 -6.96 -10.20
N LEU A 273 10.23 -6.03 -9.31
CA LEU A 273 11.42 -5.20 -9.38
C LEU A 273 11.99 -5.01 -7.98
N GLY A 274 13.22 -5.41 -7.78
CA GLY A 274 13.97 -5.21 -6.55
C GLY A 274 14.88 -4.00 -6.66
N LEU A 275 14.91 -3.21 -5.61
CA LEU A 275 15.93 -2.20 -5.40
C LEU A 275 16.86 -2.65 -4.28
N LYS A 276 18.14 -2.85 -4.59
CA LYS A 276 19.17 -3.27 -3.66
C LYS A 276 20.07 -2.08 -3.31
N LEU A 277 20.31 -1.87 -2.04
CA LEU A 277 21.26 -0.89 -1.54
C LEU A 277 22.51 -1.61 -1.02
N VAL A 278 23.68 -1.06 -1.33
CA VAL A 278 24.98 -1.66 -0.98
C VAL A 278 25.88 -0.62 -0.33
N ASN A 279 26.40 -0.96 0.82
CA ASN A 279 27.47 -0.26 1.53
C ASN A 279 28.68 -1.20 1.65
N THR A 280 29.63 -1.13 0.69
CA THR A 280 30.80 -2.00 0.68
C THR A 280 31.74 -1.78 1.88
N THR A 281 31.58 -0.66 2.58
CA THR A 281 32.35 -0.31 3.79
C THR A 281 31.63 -0.68 5.09
N GLY A 282 30.42 -1.27 4.98
CA GLY A 282 29.60 -1.66 6.12
C GLY A 282 30.32 -2.62 7.09
N PRO A 283 29.99 -2.55 8.40
CA PRO A 283 30.76 -3.21 9.44
C PRO A 283 30.59 -4.73 9.47
N VAL A 284 29.44 -5.28 9.08
CA VAL A 284 29.13 -6.72 9.16
C VAL A 284 28.28 -7.19 7.96
N ASP A 285 28.29 -8.50 7.72
CA ASP A 285 27.41 -9.10 6.73
C ASP A 285 25.92 -8.86 7.10
N GLY A 286 25.08 -8.52 6.12
CA GLY A 286 23.68 -8.13 6.33
C GLY A 286 23.47 -6.62 6.46
N GLU A 287 24.40 -5.89 7.09
CA GLU A 287 24.44 -4.42 7.11
C GLU A 287 25.14 -3.83 5.88
N LYS A 288 25.79 -4.69 5.09
CA LYS A 288 26.47 -4.28 3.85
C LYS A 288 25.53 -4.16 2.67
N GLU A 289 24.53 -5.01 2.61
CA GLU A 289 23.58 -5.00 1.50
C GLU A 289 22.24 -5.62 1.87
N SER A 290 21.19 -5.06 1.34
CA SER A 290 19.84 -5.60 1.39
C SER A 290 19.03 -5.19 0.17
N ILE A 291 18.01 -5.97 -0.17
CA ILE A 291 17.12 -5.74 -1.30
C ILE A 291 15.67 -5.77 -0.86
N VAL A 292 14.88 -4.84 -1.37
CA VAL A 292 13.41 -4.83 -1.22
C VAL A 292 12.79 -5.01 -2.59
N PHE A 293 11.85 -5.95 -2.72
CA PHE A 293 11.13 -6.20 -3.96
C PHE A 293 9.74 -5.57 -3.95
N THR A 294 9.42 -4.85 -5.02
CA THR A 294 8.04 -4.52 -5.38
C THR A 294 7.51 -5.67 -6.23
N GLU A 295 6.50 -6.36 -5.70
CA GLU A 295 5.89 -7.54 -6.32
C GLU A 295 4.62 -7.17 -7.11
N ASN A 296 4.17 -8.04 -8.02
CA ASN A 296 2.95 -7.86 -8.81
C ASN A 296 2.88 -6.51 -9.54
N LEU A 297 3.95 -6.19 -10.27
CA LEU A 297 4.06 -4.91 -10.95
C LEU A 297 2.88 -4.64 -11.89
N VAL A 298 2.31 -3.45 -11.80
CA VAL A 298 1.34 -2.91 -12.74
C VAL A 298 2.03 -2.64 -14.06
N LYS A 299 1.41 -3.07 -15.17
CA LYS A 299 1.98 -3.03 -16.52
C LYS A 299 1.28 -2.00 -17.41
N GLY A 300 2.05 -1.36 -18.29
CA GLY A 300 1.53 -0.50 -19.36
C GLY A 300 1.16 0.92 -18.95
N GLY A 301 1.64 1.38 -17.81
CA GLY A 301 1.57 2.76 -17.34
C GLY A 301 2.71 3.05 -16.39
N TRP A 302 2.99 4.34 -16.15
CA TRP A 302 3.94 4.76 -15.13
C TRP A 302 3.35 4.54 -13.73
N VAL A 303 4.17 4.05 -12.83
CA VAL A 303 3.82 3.81 -11.43
C VAL A 303 4.90 4.38 -10.54
N SER A 304 4.50 5.25 -9.64
CA SER A 304 5.35 5.79 -8.59
C SER A 304 5.44 4.81 -7.42
N VAL A 305 6.63 4.58 -6.91
CA VAL A 305 6.92 3.68 -5.79
C VAL A 305 7.74 4.40 -4.75
N ASP A 306 7.27 4.33 -3.51
CA ASP A 306 8.00 4.77 -2.33
C ASP A 306 8.31 3.54 -1.46
N ILE A 307 9.59 3.36 -1.13
CA ILE A 307 10.05 2.29 -0.24
C ILE A 307 10.66 2.93 1.01
N SER A 308 10.17 2.56 2.18
CA SER A 308 10.76 2.99 3.44
C SER A 308 12.18 2.44 3.58
N LEU A 309 13.14 3.29 3.92
CA LEU A 309 14.51 2.86 4.21
C LEU A 309 14.61 2.00 5.46
N SER A 310 13.59 1.99 6.32
CA SER A 310 13.49 1.04 7.44
C SER A 310 13.27 -0.42 7.01
N ASP A 311 12.86 -0.66 5.76
CA ASP A 311 12.71 -2.00 5.20
C ASP A 311 14.05 -2.61 4.77
N TYR A 312 15.12 -1.80 4.79
CA TYR A 312 16.48 -2.23 4.49
C TYR A 312 17.29 -2.45 5.77
N THR A 313 18.13 -3.47 5.76
CA THR A 313 19.12 -3.71 6.83
C THR A 313 20.46 -3.03 6.53
N THR A 314 20.66 -2.51 5.31
CA THR A 314 21.88 -1.83 4.88
C THR A 314 22.10 -0.55 5.67
N VAL A 315 23.34 -0.31 6.13
CA VAL A 315 23.72 0.93 6.80
C VAL A 315 23.78 2.08 5.81
N MET A 316 22.94 3.09 5.96
CA MET A 316 22.71 4.17 5.00
C MET A 316 23.79 5.24 4.96
N SER A 317 24.75 5.26 5.89
CA SER A 317 25.76 6.32 5.99
C SER A 317 26.79 6.33 4.86
N ALA A 318 26.88 5.28 4.05
CA ALA A 318 27.87 5.20 2.96
C ALA A 318 27.41 4.26 1.83
N ILE A 319 26.31 4.58 1.17
CA ILE A 319 25.83 3.79 0.05
C ILE A 319 26.77 3.95 -1.15
N THR A 320 27.37 2.85 -1.56
CA THR A 320 28.36 2.80 -2.66
C THR A 320 27.73 2.34 -3.96
N GLN A 321 26.68 1.50 -3.90
CA GLN A 321 26.02 0.96 -5.08
C GLN A 321 24.50 0.85 -4.82
N ILE A 322 23.75 1.02 -5.90
CA ILE A 322 22.31 0.77 -5.99
C ILE A 322 22.11 -0.20 -7.14
N LEU A 323 21.32 -1.25 -6.96
CA LEU A 323 21.10 -2.25 -8.01
C LEU A 323 19.61 -2.49 -8.23
N TRP A 324 19.25 -2.60 -9.51
CA TRP A 324 17.99 -3.19 -9.94
C TRP A 324 18.11 -4.67 -10.11
N ASP A 325 17.06 -5.43 -9.76
CA ASP A 325 17.01 -6.89 -9.90
C ASP A 325 15.56 -7.33 -10.19
N THR A 326 15.37 -8.21 -11.19
CA THR A 326 14.04 -8.75 -11.55
C THR A 326 13.81 -10.16 -11.01
N GLY A 327 14.69 -10.64 -10.11
CA GLY A 327 14.58 -11.97 -9.49
C GLY A 327 14.76 -13.10 -10.47
N GLY A 328 15.65 -12.94 -11.45
CA GLY A 328 16.02 -13.97 -12.42
C GLY A 328 15.04 -14.13 -13.59
N ASN A 329 14.10 -13.19 -13.78
CA ASN A 329 13.20 -13.16 -14.94
C ASN A 329 13.45 -11.89 -15.77
N PRO A 330 14.36 -11.94 -16.75
CA PRO A 330 14.74 -10.77 -17.53
C PRO A 330 13.54 -10.08 -18.18
N ALA A 331 13.45 -8.76 -18.00
CA ALA A 331 12.31 -7.97 -18.44
C ALA A 331 12.75 -6.62 -19.03
N THR A 332 11.81 -5.91 -19.65
CA THR A 332 11.99 -4.50 -20.03
C THR A 332 11.41 -3.60 -18.95
N VAL A 333 12.21 -2.68 -18.42
CA VAL A 333 11.78 -1.73 -17.41
C VAL A 333 12.31 -0.34 -17.78
N TYR A 334 11.47 0.66 -17.69
CA TYR A 334 11.85 2.06 -17.76
C TYR A 334 11.85 2.61 -16.34
N ILE A 335 12.85 3.41 -16.00
CA ILE A 335 13.03 4.02 -14.68
C ILE A 335 13.21 5.52 -14.87
N ASP A 336 12.53 6.28 -14.02
CA ASP A 336 12.71 7.70 -13.85
C ASP A 336 12.57 8.08 -12.37
N ASN A 337 12.90 9.32 -12.04
CA ASN A 337 12.71 9.91 -10.71
C ASN A 337 13.24 9.04 -9.55
N LEU A 338 14.45 8.48 -9.70
CA LEU A 338 15.12 7.77 -8.61
C LEU A 338 15.81 8.78 -7.68
N TYR A 339 15.25 8.97 -6.48
CA TYR A 339 15.81 9.84 -5.45
C TYR A 339 15.51 9.37 -4.04
N PHE A 340 16.28 9.86 -3.08
CA PHE A 340 16.13 9.62 -1.66
C PHE A 340 15.68 10.91 -0.98
N TYR A 341 14.69 10.82 -0.09
CA TYR A 341 14.13 11.99 0.57
C TYR A 341 13.75 11.72 2.03
N GLU A 342 13.66 12.79 2.82
CA GLU A 342 13.07 12.76 4.14
C GLU A 342 11.55 12.95 3.97
N ASP A 343 10.78 11.92 4.26
CA ASP A 343 9.33 12.02 4.24
C ASP A 343 8.86 12.84 5.45
N THR A 344 8.10 13.89 5.21
CA THR A 344 7.58 14.81 6.22
C THR A 344 6.10 15.05 5.95
N PRO A 345 5.29 15.31 6.99
CA PRO A 345 3.87 15.60 6.77
C PRO A 345 3.68 16.92 6.00
N ASP A 346 2.83 16.89 4.98
CA ASP A 346 2.49 18.06 4.14
C ASP A 346 1.37 18.89 4.75
N THR A 347 0.57 18.32 5.65
CA THR A 347 -0.58 18.97 6.32
C THR A 347 -0.39 18.91 7.83
N GLY A 348 -0.96 19.89 8.53
CA GLY A 348 -1.02 19.87 10.00
C GLY A 348 -1.83 18.69 10.54
N ALA A 349 -1.63 18.36 11.81
CA ALA A 349 -2.44 17.35 12.49
C ALA A 349 -3.94 17.72 12.44
N PRO A 350 -4.84 16.71 12.47
CA PRO A 350 -6.28 16.96 12.50
C PRO A 350 -6.66 17.89 13.66
N VAL A 351 -7.65 18.77 13.41
CA VAL A 351 -8.19 19.60 14.50
C VAL A 351 -8.98 18.71 15.45
N PRO A 352 -8.64 18.69 16.77
CA PRO A 352 -9.36 17.86 17.72
C PRO A 352 -10.85 18.22 17.79
N THR A 353 -11.71 17.21 17.90
CA THR A 353 -13.19 17.38 17.94
C THR A 353 -13.78 17.40 19.33
N THR A 354 -13.00 17.08 20.38
CA THR A 354 -13.46 17.10 21.77
C THR A 354 -13.79 18.53 22.22
N ALA A 355 -14.99 18.73 22.76
CA ALA A 355 -15.35 20.03 23.30
C ALA A 355 -14.42 20.44 24.46
N VAL A 356 -14.02 21.72 24.52
CA VAL A 356 -13.07 22.25 25.53
C VAL A 356 -13.51 21.95 26.97
N ASP A 357 -14.80 21.98 27.24
CA ASP A 357 -15.34 21.68 28.58
C ASP A 357 -15.13 20.21 29.00
N ASN A 358 -14.93 19.31 28.05
CA ASN A 358 -14.67 17.90 28.31
C ASN A 358 -13.17 17.57 28.40
N VAL A 359 -12.28 18.53 28.13
CA VAL A 359 -10.83 18.37 28.30
C VAL A 359 -10.45 18.63 29.74
N VAL A 360 -9.88 17.64 30.40
CA VAL A 360 -9.39 17.74 31.80
C VAL A 360 -8.04 18.45 31.84
N ALA A 361 -7.12 18.04 30.95
CA ALA A 361 -5.77 18.59 30.86
C ALA A 361 -5.26 18.50 29.42
N SER A 362 -4.54 19.51 28.93
CA SER A 362 -3.84 19.50 27.66
C SER A 362 -2.34 19.56 27.91
N ILE A 363 -1.64 18.56 27.40
CA ILE A 363 -0.18 18.48 27.49
C ILE A 363 0.47 19.30 26.38
N TYR A 364 -0.03 19.15 25.17
CA TYR A 364 0.45 19.86 23.99
C TYR A 364 -0.69 19.95 22.93
N SER A 365 -1.22 21.13 22.72
CA SER A 365 -2.22 21.37 21.68
C SER A 365 -2.48 22.86 21.50
N ASP A 366 -2.50 23.33 20.26
CA ASP A 366 -2.91 24.70 19.93
C ASP A 366 -4.41 24.93 20.17
N SER A 367 -5.23 23.86 20.09
CA SER A 367 -6.70 23.94 20.24
C SER A 367 -7.18 24.06 21.69
N TYR A 368 -6.36 23.67 22.69
CA TYR A 368 -6.76 23.60 24.11
C TYR A 368 -5.83 24.38 25.02
N ALA A 369 -5.41 25.58 24.58
CA ALA A 369 -4.52 26.45 25.35
C ALA A 369 -5.04 26.77 26.77
N ASP A 370 -6.37 26.93 26.94
CA ASP A 370 -6.99 27.19 28.23
C ASP A 370 -6.96 26.00 29.21
N LYS A 371 -6.62 24.83 28.74
CA LYS A 371 -6.47 23.59 29.52
C LYS A 371 -5.02 23.14 29.64
N ALA A 372 -4.08 23.96 29.17
CA ALA A 372 -2.67 23.61 29.17
C ALA A 372 -2.10 23.35 30.56
N VAL A 373 -1.42 22.23 30.71
CA VAL A 373 -0.63 21.90 31.90
C VAL A 373 0.74 22.58 31.79
N ALA A 374 1.17 23.21 32.88
CA ALA A 374 2.54 23.71 32.95
C ALA A 374 3.52 22.54 33.00
N LEU A 375 4.36 22.43 31.99
CA LEU A 375 5.37 21.39 31.90
C LEU A 375 6.66 21.87 32.57
N SER A 376 7.25 21.02 33.44
CA SER A 376 8.51 21.32 34.07
C SER A 376 9.70 21.07 33.15
N GLU A 377 9.67 19.97 32.39
CA GLU A 377 10.69 19.59 31.43
C GLU A 377 10.05 18.81 30.27
N VAL A 378 10.62 18.94 29.07
CA VAL A 378 10.26 18.15 27.90
C VAL A 378 11.55 17.57 27.32
N ASN A 379 11.54 16.27 27.06
CA ASN A 379 12.69 15.48 26.62
C ASN A 379 13.94 15.69 27.52
N PRO A 380 13.83 15.55 28.86
CA PRO A 380 15.00 15.69 29.76
C PRO A 380 16.06 14.64 29.41
N GLY A 381 17.34 14.98 29.63
CA GLY A 381 18.46 14.14 29.28
C GLY A 381 18.64 12.92 30.20
N TRP A 382 17.78 11.91 30.07
CA TRP A 382 17.79 10.66 30.83
C TRP A 382 18.63 9.55 30.18
N GLY A 383 19.41 9.87 29.14
CA GLY A 383 20.31 8.95 28.45
C GLY A 383 19.75 8.39 27.16
N GLN A 384 18.60 8.89 26.72
CA GLN A 384 17.96 8.54 25.44
C GLN A 384 18.75 9.07 24.23
N THR A 385 18.54 8.44 23.09
CA THR A 385 19.06 8.91 21.78
C THR A 385 18.11 9.89 21.09
N THR A 386 16.89 9.99 21.57
CA THR A 386 15.81 10.82 21.02
C THR A 386 16.19 12.30 20.96
N VAL A 387 16.04 12.88 19.78
CA VAL A 387 16.11 14.33 19.55
C VAL A 387 14.70 14.86 19.37
N LEU A 388 14.36 15.94 20.10
CA LEU A 388 13.06 16.62 20.01
C LEU A 388 13.22 18.00 19.41
N GLU A 389 12.38 18.32 18.45
CA GLU A 389 12.23 19.64 17.83
C GLU A 389 10.73 20.05 17.82
N GLU A 390 10.43 21.32 18.08
CA GLU A 390 9.11 21.87 17.75
C GLU A 390 9.13 22.34 16.29
N VAL A 391 8.27 21.79 15.46
CA VAL A 391 8.13 22.12 14.04
C VAL A 391 6.76 22.73 13.75
N THR A 392 6.68 23.53 12.69
CA THR A 392 5.38 24.07 12.22
C THR A 392 5.06 23.45 10.86
N ILE A 393 3.92 22.79 10.76
CA ILE A 393 3.44 22.10 9.57
C ILE A 393 2.07 22.69 9.22
N ASP A 394 1.94 23.33 8.07
CA ASP A 394 0.72 23.98 7.59
C ASP A 394 0.08 24.91 8.66
N GLY A 395 0.95 25.65 9.37
CA GLY A 395 0.54 26.60 10.42
C GLY A 395 0.21 25.96 11.79
N ASN A 396 0.22 24.63 11.90
CA ASN A 396 0.04 23.88 13.14
C ASN A 396 1.39 23.48 13.74
N LYS A 397 1.55 23.57 15.05
CA LYS A 397 2.75 23.16 15.75
C LYS A 397 2.70 21.68 16.10
N ALA A 398 3.82 20.99 15.93
CA ALA A 398 3.98 19.59 16.31
C ALA A 398 5.34 19.35 16.96
N TRP A 399 5.44 18.37 17.82
CA TRP A 399 6.71 17.85 18.30
C TRP A 399 7.23 16.78 17.36
N LYS A 400 8.39 17.00 16.75
CA LYS A 400 9.12 16.03 15.93
C LYS A 400 10.13 15.31 16.81
N TYR A 401 9.98 14.03 16.99
CA TYR A 401 10.91 13.14 17.65
C TYR A 401 11.71 12.37 16.60
N THR A 402 13.03 12.56 16.57
CA THR A 402 13.95 11.82 15.69
C THR A 402 14.73 10.80 16.51
N SER A 403 14.95 9.60 15.94
CA SER A 403 15.60 8.47 16.65
C SER A 403 14.93 8.17 17.99
N LEU A 404 13.60 8.14 18.01
CA LEU A 404 12.82 7.91 19.22
C LEU A 404 13.10 6.49 19.74
N ASP A 405 13.82 6.40 20.86
CA ASP A 405 13.91 5.22 21.72
C ASP A 405 12.94 5.41 22.92
N PHE A 406 13.08 6.50 23.65
CA PHE A 406 12.08 7.01 24.57
C PHE A 406 12.22 8.52 24.73
N SER A 407 11.15 9.20 25.18
CA SER A 407 11.17 10.62 25.53
C SER A 407 10.21 10.93 26.65
N GLY A 408 10.66 11.69 27.64
CA GLY A 408 9.86 12.09 28.78
C GLY A 408 9.28 13.49 28.67
N ILE A 409 8.08 13.64 29.22
CA ILE A 409 7.42 14.91 29.45
C ILE A 409 7.13 14.97 30.94
N VAL A 410 7.74 15.91 31.66
CA VAL A 410 7.55 16.10 33.09
C VAL A 410 6.48 17.17 33.31
N THR A 411 5.34 16.74 33.81
CA THR A 411 4.24 17.67 34.11
C THR A 411 4.57 18.45 35.39
N ASN A 412 4.68 17.77 36.50
CA ASN A 412 5.07 18.35 37.79
C ASN A 412 5.45 17.20 38.73
N TYR A 413 6.62 17.28 39.40
CA TYR A 413 7.04 16.23 40.30
C TYR A 413 6.25 16.17 41.62
N ASP A 414 5.71 17.28 42.06
CA ASP A 414 4.92 17.37 43.30
C ASP A 414 3.98 18.58 43.22
N PRO A 415 2.66 18.40 43.27
CA PRO A 415 1.87 17.19 43.53
C PRO A 415 1.59 16.28 42.33
N GLY A 416 2.12 16.57 41.13
CA GLY A 416 1.71 15.92 39.87
C GLY A 416 0.44 16.49 39.33
N THR A 417 0.01 16.03 38.14
CA THR A 417 -1.23 16.42 37.48
C THR A 417 -2.33 15.41 37.79
N ASP A 418 -3.45 15.88 38.32
CA ASP A 418 -4.62 15.02 38.58
C ASP A 418 -5.41 14.77 37.29
N LEU A 419 -5.37 13.55 36.79
CA LEU A 419 -6.12 13.07 35.62
C LEU A 419 -7.27 12.13 36.00
N SER A 420 -7.63 12.01 37.29
CA SER A 420 -8.65 11.06 37.76
C SER A 420 -10.07 11.34 37.20
N ALA A 421 -10.34 12.55 36.72
CA ALA A 421 -11.58 12.90 36.04
C ALA A 421 -11.59 12.57 34.52
N ALA A 422 -10.41 12.25 33.95
CA ALA A 422 -10.32 11.87 32.53
C ALA A 422 -10.63 10.36 32.35
N THR A 423 -11.18 10.01 31.21
CA THR A 423 -11.45 8.62 30.85
C THR A 423 -10.60 8.13 29.68
N THR A 424 -10.05 9.07 28.92
CA THR A 424 -9.33 8.79 27.66
C THR A 424 -8.16 9.73 27.52
N VAL A 425 -7.03 9.25 27.03
CA VAL A 425 -5.95 10.07 26.51
C VAL A 425 -6.00 10.04 24.99
N HIS A 426 -5.92 11.21 24.36
CA HIS A 426 -5.93 11.41 22.93
C HIS A 426 -4.61 11.98 22.45
N PHE A 427 -4.13 11.51 21.30
CA PHE A 427 -3.02 12.11 20.57
C PHE A 427 -3.13 11.82 19.08
N ASP A 428 -2.58 12.72 18.27
CA ASP A 428 -2.37 12.50 16.84
C ASP A 428 -0.89 12.18 16.60
N TYR A 429 -0.62 11.18 15.77
CA TYR A 429 0.74 10.88 15.33
C TYR A 429 0.81 10.86 13.81
N TRP A 430 1.99 11.18 13.31
CA TRP A 430 2.43 10.92 11.95
C TRP A 430 3.81 10.26 12.00
N THR A 431 4.05 9.24 11.21
CA THR A 431 5.34 8.56 11.14
C THR A 431 5.64 8.06 9.73
N PRO A 432 6.90 8.21 9.23
CA PRO A 432 7.30 7.58 7.97
C PRO A 432 7.68 6.10 8.14
N ASN A 433 8.10 5.68 9.34
CA ASN A 433 8.82 4.42 9.50
C ASN A 433 8.55 3.63 10.79
N ALA A 434 7.97 4.22 11.83
CA ALA A 434 7.73 3.51 13.09
C ALA A 434 6.65 2.42 12.93
N SER A 435 6.77 1.31 13.66
CA SER A 435 5.82 0.20 13.65
C SER A 435 4.95 0.15 14.91
N LYS A 436 5.40 0.75 16.00
CA LYS A 436 4.66 0.86 17.27
C LYS A 436 4.99 2.17 17.97
N LEU A 437 4.10 2.60 18.88
CA LEU A 437 4.30 3.74 19.75
C LEU A 437 3.63 3.47 21.09
N GLY A 438 4.40 3.51 22.15
CA GLY A 438 3.93 3.36 23.53
C GLY A 438 3.71 4.70 24.19
N LEU A 439 2.61 4.85 24.92
CA LEU A 439 2.39 5.96 25.84
C LEU A 439 2.43 5.42 27.27
N LYS A 440 3.40 5.88 28.05
CA LYS A 440 3.59 5.51 29.45
C LYS A 440 3.14 6.66 30.35
N LEU A 441 2.35 6.33 31.35
CA LEU A 441 1.94 7.26 32.40
C LEU A 441 2.69 6.91 33.70
N VAL A 442 3.21 7.92 34.38
CA VAL A 442 4.02 7.73 35.60
C VAL A 442 3.48 8.62 36.73
N ASN A 443 3.25 8.01 37.87
CA ASN A 443 2.98 8.64 39.15
C ASN A 443 4.09 8.26 40.15
N THR A 444 5.14 9.08 40.27
CA THR A 444 6.28 8.81 41.15
C THR A 444 5.91 8.79 42.63
N THR A 445 4.75 9.33 42.99
CA THR A 445 4.22 9.36 44.35
C THR A 445 3.25 8.21 44.63
N GLY A 446 3.01 7.33 43.63
CA GLY A 446 2.11 6.20 43.75
C GLY A 446 2.44 5.23 44.87
N PRO A 447 1.43 4.57 45.45
CA PRO A 447 1.62 3.83 46.72
C PRO A 447 2.36 2.51 46.56
N VAL A 448 2.30 1.82 45.40
CA VAL A 448 2.92 0.52 45.21
C VAL A 448 3.45 0.36 43.76
N ASP A 449 4.35 -0.60 43.57
CA ASP A 449 4.82 -0.97 42.23
C ASP A 449 3.66 -1.46 41.36
N GLY A 450 3.62 -1.04 40.10
CA GLY A 450 2.53 -1.31 39.18
C GLY A 450 1.44 -0.24 39.17
N GLU A 451 1.18 0.42 40.28
CA GLU A 451 0.32 1.64 40.37
C GLU A 451 1.13 2.92 40.14
N LYS A 452 2.45 2.83 40.13
CA LYS A 452 3.35 3.94 39.86
C LYS A 452 3.48 4.23 38.36
N GLU A 453 3.53 3.21 37.54
CA GLU A 453 3.68 3.38 36.11
C GLU A 453 3.09 2.22 35.32
N SER A 454 2.58 2.53 34.15
CA SER A 454 2.16 1.56 33.15
C SER A 454 2.25 2.17 31.76
N ILE A 455 2.38 1.31 30.75
CA ILE A 455 2.49 1.69 29.35
C ILE A 455 1.45 0.95 28.51
N VAL A 456 0.87 1.62 27.54
CA VAL A 456 0.01 1.03 26.51
C VAL A 456 0.63 1.30 25.15
N PHE A 457 0.78 0.26 24.33
CA PHE A 457 1.30 0.36 22.97
C PHE A 457 0.20 0.40 21.94
N THR A 458 0.34 1.31 20.98
CA THR A 458 -0.36 1.27 19.70
C THR A 458 0.54 0.53 18.71
N GLU A 459 0.08 -0.61 18.23
CA GLU A 459 0.83 -1.50 17.33
C GLU A 459 0.41 -1.28 15.87
N ASN A 460 1.25 -1.73 14.91
CA ASN A 460 0.96 -1.67 13.48
C ASN A 460 0.63 -0.25 13.00
N LEU A 461 1.48 0.71 13.31
CA LEU A 461 1.26 2.11 12.98
C LEU A 461 1.09 2.31 11.47
N VAL A 462 0.10 3.13 11.10
CA VAL A 462 -0.07 3.62 9.73
C VAL A 462 1.01 4.64 9.44
N LYS A 463 1.71 4.49 8.31
CA LYS A 463 2.82 5.34 7.87
C LYS A 463 2.34 6.36 6.83
N GLY A 464 3.00 7.52 6.77
CA GLY A 464 2.78 8.55 5.74
C GLY A 464 1.47 9.32 5.85
N GLY A 465 0.77 9.24 6.99
CA GLY A 465 -0.47 9.98 7.23
C GLY A 465 -0.68 10.28 8.71
N TRP A 466 -1.41 11.35 9.02
CA TRP A 466 -1.85 11.63 10.39
C TRP A 466 -2.90 10.63 10.84
N VAL A 467 -2.74 10.13 12.05
CA VAL A 467 -3.67 9.18 12.69
C VAL A 467 -4.01 9.68 14.08
N SER A 468 -5.30 9.77 14.37
CA SER A 468 -5.82 10.07 15.71
C SER A 468 -5.97 8.78 16.52
N VAL A 469 -5.48 8.78 17.74
CA VAL A 469 -5.52 7.64 18.67
C VAL A 469 -6.19 8.05 19.98
N ASP A 470 -7.13 7.23 20.41
CA ASP A 470 -7.78 7.31 21.71
C ASP A 470 -7.45 6.06 22.53
N ILE A 471 -6.79 6.23 23.68
CA ILE A 471 -6.51 5.13 24.61
C ILE A 471 -7.35 5.31 25.88
N SER A 472 -8.09 4.28 26.27
CA SER A 472 -8.82 4.30 27.54
C SER A 472 -7.87 4.35 28.72
N LEU A 473 -8.09 5.26 29.68
CA LEU A 473 -7.30 5.29 30.90
C LEU A 473 -7.55 4.08 31.79
N SER A 474 -8.60 3.29 31.56
CA SER A 474 -8.80 1.99 32.21
C SER A 474 -7.81 0.92 31.77
N ASP A 475 -7.09 1.11 30.66
CA ASP A 475 -6.04 0.21 30.18
C ASP A 475 -4.72 0.38 30.94
N TYR A 476 -4.64 1.45 31.74
CA TYR A 476 -3.49 1.73 32.60
C TYR A 476 -3.72 1.26 34.04
N THR A 477 -2.69 0.71 34.66
CA THR A 477 -2.69 0.40 36.10
C THR A 477 -2.20 1.57 36.95
N THR A 478 -1.62 2.60 36.33
CA THR A 478 -1.12 3.81 37.02
C THR A 478 -2.24 4.56 37.71
N VAL A 479 -1.99 5.02 38.93
CA VAL A 479 -2.95 5.86 39.69
C VAL A 479 -2.97 7.27 39.10
N MET A 480 -4.11 7.68 38.54
CA MET A 480 -4.27 8.91 37.76
C MET A 480 -4.33 10.21 38.58
N SER A 481 -4.39 10.15 39.91
CA SER A 481 -4.54 11.34 40.76
C SER A 481 -3.31 12.24 40.85
N ALA A 482 -2.14 11.77 40.39
CA ALA A 482 -0.90 12.56 40.46
C ALA A 482 0.08 12.13 39.37
N ILE A 483 -0.26 12.30 38.12
CA ILE A 483 0.67 11.98 37.01
C ILE A 483 1.79 13.02 36.99
N THR A 484 3.01 12.52 37.18
CA THR A 484 4.24 13.33 37.25
C THR A 484 5.00 13.33 35.91
N GLN A 485 4.87 12.24 35.14
CA GLN A 485 5.57 12.11 33.86
C GLN A 485 4.68 11.36 32.86
N ILE A 486 4.86 11.71 31.61
CA ILE A 486 4.32 11.01 30.44
C ILE A 486 5.51 10.68 29.55
N LEU A 487 5.62 9.45 29.06
CA LEU A 487 6.73 9.06 28.20
C LEU A 487 6.23 8.43 26.91
N TRP A 488 6.89 8.79 25.83
CA TRP A 488 6.85 8.04 24.59
C TRP A 488 7.92 6.94 24.60
N ASP A 489 7.61 5.80 23.99
CA ASP A 489 8.49 4.63 23.90
C ASP A 489 8.22 3.90 22.57
N THR A 490 9.23 3.24 21.95
CA THR A 490 9.08 2.54 20.66
C THR A 490 9.63 1.11 20.67
#